data_e70869b3c93648934b38167331175936
#
_entry.id   e70869b3c93648934b38167331175936
#
_cell.length_a   1.000
_cell.length_b   1.000
_cell.length_c   1.000
_cell.angle_alpha   90.00
_cell.angle_beta   90.00
_cell.angle_gamma   90.00
#
_symmetry.space_group_name_H-M   'P 1'
#
loop_
_entity.id
_entity.type
_entity.pdbx_description
1 polymer ?
#
loop_
_entity_poly.entity_id
_entity_poly.type
_entity_poly.pdbx_seq_one_letter_code
_entity_poly.pdbx_strand_id
1 'polypeptide(L)'
;MQISHALEVHQQAEQLYSQEQVDGAIGDLAVKLGAQIQEDFPLMMCVMNGGLYMTGQLMRYWNFPLTVDYVHATRYRLSTLGRDVLWKAYPQNNLKDRHVIIVDDIFDQGYTLEEVQAYCLSQGARKTTSVFLIRKHHERRRADIEADYVALECGDDYVYGSGMDLHSHFRNLDGIFAISYELAGR
;
A
#
# COMPACT_ATOMS: atom_id res chain seq x y z
N MET A 1 6.03 -20.25 4.28
CA MET A 1 4.89 -21.03 4.85
C MET A 1 4.43 -22.03 3.81
N GLN A 2 4.12 -23.29 4.18
CA GLN A 2 3.48 -24.24 3.28
C GLN A 2 2.00 -23.89 3.10
N ILE A 3 1.42 -24.21 1.93
CA ILE A 3 0.04 -23.80 1.62
C ILE A 3 -1.00 -24.43 2.56
N SER A 4 -0.80 -25.69 3.00
CA SER A 4 -1.67 -26.35 3.98
C SER A 4 -1.74 -25.58 5.29
N HIS A 5 -0.58 -25.15 5.80
CA HIS A 5 -0.50 -24.36 7.01
C HIS A 5 -1.11 -22.95 6.84
N ALA A 6 -0.95 -22.33 5.68
CA ALA A 6 -1.59 -21.05 5.38
C ALA A 6 -3.13 -21.16 5.42
N LEU A 7 -3.70 -22.28 4.93
CA LEU A 7 -5.13 -22.55 5.00
C LEU A 7 -5.62 -22.77 6.45
N GLU A 8 -4.87 -23.51 7.26
CA GLU A 8 -5.17 -23.71 8.69
C GLU A 8 -5.17 -22.39 9.48
N VAL A 9 -4.19 -21.53 9.20
CA VAL A 9 -4.10 -20.19 9.80
C VAL A 9 -5.27 -19.33 9.36
N HIS A 10 -5.64 -19.36 8.07
CA HIS A 10 -6.78 -18.60 7.57
C HIS A 10 -8.12 -19.00 8.20
N GLN A 11 -8.30 -20.27 8.56
CA GLN A 11 -9.51 -20.73 9.26
C GLN A 11 -9.69 -20.11 10.65
N GLN A 12 -8.62 -19.59 11.24
CA GLN A 12 -8.61 -18.94 12.56
C GLN A 12 -8.62 -17.41 12.48
N ALA A 13 -8.66 -16.87 11.27
CA ALA A 13 -8.60 -15.43 11.06
C ALA A 13 -9.95 -14.76 11.31
N GLU A 14 -9.89 -13.55 11.86
CA GLU A 14 -11.03 -12.65 11.93
C GLU A 14 -11.14 -11.84 10.63
N GLN A 15 -12.33 -11.75 10.06
CA GLN A 15 -12.59 -10.82 8.96
C GLN A 15 -12.84 -9.42 9.52
N LEU A 16 -11.88 -8.50 9.33
CA LEU A 16 -12.01 -7.10 9.76
C LEU A 16 -12.94 -6.30 8.87
N TYR A 17 -12.84 -6.51 7.56
CA TYR A 17 -13.62 -5.81 6.56
C TYR A 17 -14.11 -6.76 5.47
N SER A 18 -15.40 -6.70 5.16
CA SER A 18 -15.95 -7.39 3.99
C SER A 18 -15.47 -6.72 2.69
N GLN A 19 -15.60 -7.41 1.56
CA GLN A 19 -15.26 -6.84 0.25
C GLN A 19 -16.10 -5.58 -0.05
N GLU A 20 -17.37 -5.57 0.31
CA GLU A 20 -18.25 -4.41 0.13
C GLU A 20 -17.76 -3.18 0.91
N GLN A 21 -17.29 -3.36 2.15
CA GLN A 21 -16.71 -2.29 2.96
C GLN A 21 -15.40 -1.79 2.36
N VAL A 22 -14.55 -2.69 1.85
CA VAL A 22 -13.30 -2.33 1.16
C VAL A 22 -13.60 -1.52 -0.10
N ASP A 23 -14.52 -1.99 -0.94
CA ASP A 23 -14.90 -1.31 -2.18
C ASP A 23 -15.52 0.07 -1.93
N GLY A 24 -16.36 0.18 -0.91
CA GLY A 24 -16.96 1.45 -0.48
C GLY A 24 -15.90 2.47 -0.05
N ALA A 25 -14.98 2.05 0.83
CA ALA A 25 -13.92 2.92 1.33
C ALA A 25 -12.95 3.38 0.21
N ILE A 26 -12.61 2.48 -0.72
CA ILE A 26 -11.79 2.84 -1.89
C ILE A 26 -12.56 3.81 -2.79
N GLY A 27 -13.86 3.58 -3.01
CA GLY A 27 -14.70 4.46 -3.81
C GLY A 27 -14.76 5.89 -3.27
N ASP A 28 -15.02 6.05 -1.97
CA ASP A 28 -15.06 7.35 -1.29
C ASP A 28 -13.71 8.08 -1.39
N LEU A 29 -12.62 7.35 -1.17
CA LEU A 29 -11.28 7.91 -1.30
C LEU A 29 -10.98 8.30 -2.75
N ALA A 30 -11.33 7.46 -3.71
CA ALA A 30 -11.09 7.70 -5.14
C ALA A 30 -11.82 8.95 -5.64
N VAL A 31 -13.07 9.16 -5.23
CA VAL A 31 -13.83 10.38 -5.56
C VAL A 31 -13.15 11.62 -4.99
N LYS A 32 -12.78 11.59 -3.70
CA LYS A 32 -12.13 12.71 -3.02
C LYS A 32 -10.77 13.05 -3.64
N LEU A 33 -9.94 12.06 -3.90
CA LEU A 33 -8.62 12.26 -4.49
C LEU A 33 -8.73 12.66 -5.96
N GLY A 34 -9.59 11.99 -6.74
CA GLY A 34 -9.78 12.25 -8.17
C GLY A 34 -10.12 13.72 -8.46
N ALA A 35 -10.99 14.31 -7.65
CA ALA A 35 -11.34 15.72 -7.78
C ALA A 35 -10.15 16.70 -7.60
N GLN A 36 -9.09 16.26 -6.92
CA GLN A 36 -7.91 17.09 -6.67
C GLN A 36 -6.79 16.90 -7.71
N ILE A 37 -6.76 15.74 -8.39
CA ILE A 37 -5.62 15.38 -9.26
C ILE A 37 -5.95 15.33 -10.75
N GLN A 38 -7.24 15.42 -11.12
CA GLN A 38 -7.68 15.24 -12.51
C GLN A 38 -7.01 16.19 -13.52
N GLU A 39 -6.70 17.43 -13.11
CA GLU A 39 -6.05 18.44 -13.96
C GLU A 39 -4.52 18.32 -13.96
N ASP A 40 -3.95 17.48 -13.09
CA ASP A 40 -2.49 17.32 -12.95
C ASP A 40 -1.88 16.29 -13.91
N PHE A 41 -2.70 15.51 -14.60
CA PHE A 41 -2.25 14.36 -15.41
C PHE A 41 -1.24 13.49 -14.66
N PRO A 42 -1.63 12.91 -13.52
CA PRO A 42 -0.68 12.33 -12.58
C PRO A 42 0.02 11.08 -13.12
N LEU A 43 1.17 10.77 -12.53
CA LEU A 43 1.78 9.46 -12.64
C LEU A 43 1.42 8.64 -11.39
N MET A 44 0.66 7.57 -11.57
CA MET A 44 0.33 6.62 -10.52
C MET A 44 1.47 5.63 -10.37
N MET A 45 2.12 5.66 -9.20
CA MET A 45 3.26 4.83 -8.84
C MET A 45 2.81 3.71 -7.91
N CYS A 46 2.69 2.50 -8.45
CA CYS A 46 2.35 1.31 -7.68
C CYS A 46 3.57 0.79 -6.90
N VAL A 47 3.47 0.68 -5.59
CA VAL A 47 4.48 0.00 -4.76
C VAL A 47 4.20 -1.51 -4.77
N MET A 48 5.03 -2.25 -5.47
CA MET A 48 4.83 -3.69 -5.67
C MET A 48 5.30 -4.51 -4.46
N ASN A 49 4.61 -5.63 -4.15
CA ASN A 49 3.42 -6.15 -4.82
C ASN A 49 2.12 -5.68 -4.14
N GLY A 50 2.18 -5.13 -2.95
CA GLY A 50 1.03 -4.80 -2.10
C GLY A 50 0.08 -3.78 -2.75
N GLY A 51 0.63 -2.70 -3.28
CA GLY A 51 -0.13 -1.63 -3.91
C GLY A 51 -0.88 -2.01 -5.20
N LEU A 52 -0.63 -3.21 -5.76
CA LEU A 52 -1.23 -3.65 -7.03
C LEU A 52 -2.76 -3.65 -7.01
N TYR A 53 -3.35 -4.23 -5.95
CA TYR A 53 -4.80 -4.28 -5.79
C TYR A 53 -5.41 -2.87 -5.72
N MET A 54 -4.91 -2.04 -4.80
CA MET A 54 -5.39 -0.67 -4.60
C MET A 54 -5.23 0.18 -5.87
N THR A 55 -4.10 0.05 -6.57
CA THR A 55 -3.84 0.71 -7.87
C THR A 55 -4.90 0.33 -8.91
N GLY A 56 -5.17 -0.97 -9.05
CA GLY A 56 -6.19 -1.46 -9.99
C GLY A 56 -7.60 -0.97 -9.66
N GLN A 57 -7.94 -0.93 -8.36
CA GLN A 57 -9.24 -0.44 -7.92
C GLN A 57 -9.41 1.07 -8.18
N LEU A 58 -8.43 1.89 -7.83
CA LEU A 58 -8.48 3.34 -8.07
C LEU A 58 -8.68 3.70 -9.55
N MET A 59 -8.00 3.01 -10.46
CA MET A 59 -8.13 3.24 -11.90
C MET A 59 -9.56 3.05 -12.41
N ARG A 60 -10.40 2.27 -11.78
CA ARG A 60 -11.80 2.06 -12.18
C ARG A 60 -12.69 3.29 -11.95
N TYR A 61 -12.29 4.18 -11.04
CA TYR A 61 -13.05 5.38 -10.68
C TYR A 61 -12.63 6.61 -11.47
N TRP A 62 -11.45 6.61 -12.09
CA TRP A 62 -10.90 7.80 -12.71
C TRP A 62 -11.04 7.78 -14.22
N ASN A 63 -11.63 8.85 -14.77
CA ASN A 63 -11.97 8.97 -16.18
C ASN A 63 -11.15 10.09 -16.87
N PHE A 64 -9.96 10.39 -16.34
CA PHE A 64 -9.01 11.37 -16.84
C PHE A 64 -7.67 10.71 -17.20
N PRO A 65 -6.88 11.30 -18.11
CA PRO A 65 -5.59 10.75 -18.50
C PRO A 65 -4.62 10.66 -17.31
N LEU A 66 -4.00 9.50 -17.13
CA LEU A 66 -2.93 9.25 -16.16
C LEU A 66 -1.90 8.29 -16.76
N THR A 67 -0.69 8.29 -16.18
CA THR A 67 0.34 7.32 -16.49
C THR A 67 0.47 6.34 -15.32
N VAL A 68 0.68 5.06 -15.59
CA VAL A 68 0.94 4.06 -14.54
C VAL A 68 2.38 3.59 -14.64
N ASP A 69 3.06 3.51 -13.50
CA ASP A 69 4.37 2.91 -13.35
C ASP A 69 4.44 2.16 -12.03
N TYR A 70 5.55 1.53 -11.73
CA TYR A 70 5.73 0.81 -10.49
C TYR A 70 7.15 0.93 -9.94
N VAL A 71 7.26 0.72 -8.64
CA VAL A 71 8.51 0.46 -7.94
C VAL A 71 8.37 -0.86 -7.18
N HIS A 72 9.48 -1.58 -6.99
CA HIS A 72 9.50 -2.68 -6.05
C HIS A 72 10.52 -2.38 -4.95
N ALA A 73 10.03 -1.77 -3.90
CA ALA A 73 10.79 -1.37 -2.71
C ALA A 73 10.27 -2.17 -1.51
N THR A 74 11.12 -2.97 -0.87
CA THR A 74 10.74 -3.80 0.28
C THR A 74 11.64 -3.54 1.47
N ARG A 75 11.09 -3.61 2.70
CA ARG A 75 11.90 -3.52 3.91
C ARG A 75 12.88 -4.70 4.01
N TYR A 76 14.16 -4.40 4.22
CA TYR A 76 15.17 -5.42 4.46
C TYR A 76 15.16 -5.79 5.96
N ARG A 77 14.71 -7.00 6.28
CA ARG A 77 14.50 -7.44 7.68
C ARG A 77 15.77 -7.94 8.38
N LEU A 78 16.86 -8.10 7.66
CA LEU A 78 18.12 -8.68 8.20
C LEU A 78 19.15 -7.60 8.61
N SER A 79 18.88 -6.31 8.43
CA SER A 79 19.77 -5.28 8.94
C SER A 79 19.49 -5.01 10.41
N THR A 80 20.51 -4.96 11.23
CA THR A 80 20.44 -4.67 12.67
C THR A 80 19.90 -3.26 12.97
N LEU A 81 19.75 -2.40 11.98
CA LEU A 81 19.22 -1.05 12.08
C LEU A 81 17.76 -0.91 11.58
N GLY A 82 17.21 -1.95 10.93
CA GLY A 82 15.77 -2.03 10.55
C GLY A 82 15.24 -0.93 9.60
N ARG A 83 16.12 -0.09 9.04
CA ARG A 83 15.75 1.11 8.26
C ARG A 83 15.97 0.96 6.76
N ASP A 84 16.70 -0.06 6.32
CA ASP A 84 17.09 -0.17 4.91
C ASP A 84 15.94 -0.72 4.08
N VAL A 85 15.58 0.01 3.03
CA VAL A 85 14.66 -0.42 1.98
C VAL A 85 15.46 -1.02 0.83
N LEU A 86 15.14 -2.26 0.45
CA LEU A 86 15.74 -2.92 -0.68
C LEU A 86 14.96 -2.60 -1.95
N TRP A 87 15.59 -1.93 -2.88
CA TRP A 87 15.05 -1.66 -4.21
C TRP A 87 15.32 -2.82 -5.16
N LYS A 88 14.25 -3.45 -5.67
CA LYS A 88 14.30 -4.52 -6.66
C LYS A 88 13.93 -4.04 -8.07
N ALA A 89 13.15 -2.98 -8.18
CA ALA A 89 12.81 -2.32 -9.45
C ALA A 89 12.60 -0.83 -9.24
N TYR A 90 13.07 -0.06 -10.18
CA TYR A 90 12.90 1.38 -10.28
C TYR A 90 11.89 1.74 -11.38
N PRO A 91 11.21 2.91 -11.31
CA PRO A 91 10.26 3.33 -12.32
C PRO A 91 10.95 3.54 -13.66
N GLN A 92 10.20 3.34 -14.74
CA GLN A 92 10.69 3.50 -16.12
C GLN A 92 10.33 4.85 -16.73
N ASN A 93 9.28 5.50 -16.21
CA ASN A 93 8.85 6.80 -16.66
C ASN A 93 9.70 7.93 -16.07
N ASN A 94 9.84 9.02 -16.82
CA ASN A 94 10.46 10.23 -16.31
C ASN A 94 9.54 10.90 -15.28
N LEU A 95 10.05 11.16 -14.08
CA LEU A 95 9.32 11.75 -12.96
C LEU A 95 9.42 13.29 -12.94
N LYS A 96 10.30 13.88 -13.75
CA LYS A 96 10.54 15.33 -13.73
C LYS A 96 9.25 16.10 -14.02
N ASP A 97 8.99 17.09 -13.17
CA ASP A 97 7.82 17.98 -13.20
C ASP A 97 6.45 17.26 -13.05
N ARG A 98 6.43 15.95 -12.72
CA ARG A 98 5.20 15.16 -12.54
C ARG A 98 4.64 15.27 -11.14
N HIS A 99 3.31 15.20 -11.02
CA HIS A 99 2.64 14.85 -9.77
C HIS A 99 2.59 13.32 -9.67
N VAL A 100 3.27 12.74 -8.68
CA VAL A 100 3.36 11.29 -8.48
C VAL A 100 2.42 10.86 -7.36
N ILE A 101 1.48 9.97 -7.68
CA ILE A 101 0.56 9.35 -6.71
C ILE A 101 1.16 8.01 -6.30
N ILE A 102 1.72 7.92 -5.10
CA ILE A 102 2.32 6.70 -4.54
C ILE A 102 1.22 5.86 -3.93
N VAL A 103 1.00 4.65 -4.43
CA VAL A 103 -0.06 3.74 -4.00
C VAL A 103 0.53 2.48 -3.40
N ASP A 104 0.16 2.17 -2.14
CA ASP A 104 0.60 0.95 -1.45
C ASP A 104 -0.55 0.33 -0.65
N ASP A 105 -0.34 -0.85 -0.08
CA ASP A 105 -1.35 -1.59 0.69
C ASP A 105 -1.44 -1.11 2.14
N ILE A 106 -0.33 -1.09 2.88
CA ILE A 106 -0.32 -0.85 4.31
C ILE A 106 0.58 0.34 4.69
N PHE A 107 0.00 1.33 5.37
CA PHE A 107 0.77 2.33 6.08
C PHE A 107 1.03 1.84 7.52
N ASP A 108 2.23 1.26 7.72
CA ASP A 108 2.71 0.74 9.01
C ASP A 108 3.60 1.78 9.72
N GLN A 109 4.91 1.70 9.57
CA GLN A 109 5.86 2.61 10.23
C GLN A 109 6.31 3.80 9.36
N GLY A 110 5.99 3.78 8.06
CA GLY A 110 6.27 4.86 7.13
C GLY A 110 7.61 4.81 6.39
N TYR A 111 8.53 3.86 6.71
CA TYR A 111 9.86 3.81 6.07
C TYR A 111 9.81 3.63 4.55
N THR A 112 8.96 2.76 4.05
CA THR A 112 8.81 2.56 2.58
C THR A 112 8.29 3.83 1.91
N LEU A 113 7.31 4.48 2.52
CA LEU A 113 6.79 5.75 2.01
C LEU A 113 7.87 6.81 1.93
N GLU A 114 8.62 7.02 3.00
CA GLU A 114 9.71 8.01 3.07
C GLU A 114 10.72 7.81 1.94
N GLU A 115 11.19 6.58 1.76
CA GLU A 115 12.18 6.24 0.74
C GLU A 115 11.64 6.45 -0.68
N VAL A 116 10.40 6.02 -0.95
CA VAL A 116 9.80 6.20 -2.27
C VAL A 116 9.52 7.67 -2.57
N GLN A 117 9.05 8.45 -1.58
CA GLN A 117 8.87 9.90 -1.72
C GLN A 117 10.20 10.62 -1.97
N ALA A 118 11.21 10.32 -1.16
CA ALA A 118 12.54 10.91 -1.31
C ALA A 118 13.13 10.61 -2.70
N TYR A 119 12.99 9.37 -3.17
CA TYR A 119 13.41 8.99 -4.51
C TYR A 119 12.67 9.81 -5.58
N CYS A 120 11.33 9.85 -5.55
CA CYS A 120 10.55 10.59 -6.53
C CYS A 120 10.95 12.08 -6.60
N LEU A 121 11.11 12.71 -5.44
CA LEU A 121 11.52 14.12 -5.36
C LEU A 121 12.95 14.31 -5.88
N SER A 122 13.88 13.39 -5.57
CA SER A 122 15.26 13.42 -6.10
C SER A 122 15.33 13.29 -7.61
N GLN A 123 14.34 12.61 -8.23
CA GLN A 123 14.19 12.50 -9.68
C GLN A 123 13.42 13.68 -10.30
N GLY A 124 13.15 14.73 -9.53
CA GLY A 124 12.54 15.97 -9.99
C GLY A 124 11.01 15.94 -10.05
N ALA A 125 10.35 15.00 -9.36
CA ALA A 125 8.89 15.06 -9.22
C ALA A 125 8.48 16.40 -8.60
N ARG A 126 7.45 17.04 -9.18
CA ARG A 126 6.93 18.34 -8.69
C ARG A 126 6.24 18.19 -7.34
N LYS A 127 5.55 17.07 -7.15
CA LYS A 127 4.76 16.74 -5.95
C LYS A 127 4.60 15.23 -5.83
N THR A 128 4.53 14.75 -4.60
CA THR A 128 4.07 13.39 -4.29
C THR A 128 2.78 13.45 -3.47
N THR A 129 1.91 12.47 -3.65
CA THR A 129 0.73 12.23 -2.81
C THR A 129 0.65 10.74 -2.53
N SER A 130 0.55 10.36 -1.28
CA SER A 130 0.56 8.97 -0.84
C SER A 130 -0.85 8.46 -0.58
N VAL A 131 -1.13 7.23 -1.00
CA VAL A 131 -2.44 6.58 -0.92
C VAL A 131 -2.27 5.15 -0.43
N PHE A 132 -2.96 4.80 0.65
CA PHE A 132 -2.90 3.48 1.26
C PHE A 132 -4.29 2.86 1.41
N LEU A 133 -4.36 1.55 1.26
CA LEU A 133 -5.59 0.82 1.54
C LEU A 133 -5.89 0.82 3.05
N ILE A 134 -4.89 0.55 3.88
CA ILE A 134 -5.09 0.45 5.32
C ILE A 134 -3.96 1.09 6.12
N ARG A 135 -4.31 1.75 7.23
CA ARG A 135 -3.37 2.25 8.24
C ARG A 135 -3.42 1.38 9.48
N LYS A 136 -2.25 1.04 10.01
CA LYS A 136 -2.11 0.39 11.32
C LYS A 136 -1.93 1.39 12.44
N HIS A 137 -2.64 1.17 13.54
CA HIS A 137 -2.48 1.95 14.77
C HIS A 137 -1.60 1.18 15.78
N HIS A 138 -0.39 1.69 16.00
CA HIS A 138 0.55 1.17 17.01
C HIS A 138 1.60 2.23 17.39
N GLU A 139 2.25 2.05 18.52
CA GLU A 139 3.24 3.00 19.07
C GLU A 139 4.56 3.06 18.26
N ARG A 140 4.83 2.05 17.42
CA ARG A 140 6.06 1.99 16.60
C ARG A 140 6.01 2.90 15.36
N ARG A 141 4.84 3.51 15.09
CA ARG A 141 4.70 4.43 13.96
C ARG A 141 5.53 5.69 14.18
N ARG A 142 6.21 6.13 13.15
CA ARG A 142 6.96 7.40 13.18
C ARG A 142 6.00 8.59 13.19
N ALA A 143 6.27 9.56 14.05
CA ALA A 143 5.44 10.76 14.17
C ALA A 143 5.75 11.83 13.09
N ASP A 144 6.88 11.69 12.41
CA ASP A 144 7.39 12.66 11.42
C ASP A 144 6.96 12.35 9.98
N ILE A 145 6.22 11.24 9.76
CA ILE A 145 5.69 10.86 8.45
C ILE A 145 4.22 10.46 8.55
N GLU A 146 3.42 10.98 7.63
CA GLU A 146 1.99 10.69 7.52
C GLU A 146 1.61 10.33 6.08
N ALA A 147 0.60 9.47 5.93
CA ALA A 147 -0.03 9.21 4.65
C ALA A 147 -1.06 10.30 4.33
N ASP A 148 -1.07 10.80 3.08
CA ASP A 148 -2.03 11.83 2.67
C ASP A 148 -3.46 11.28 2.60
N TYR A 149 -3.62 10.04 2.13
CA TYR A 149 -4.90 9.35 1.98
C TYR A 149 -4.83 7.92 2.47
N VAL A 150 -5.82 7.53 3.26
CA VAL A 150 -5.99 6.16 3.78
C VAL A 150 -7.46 5.79 3.67
N ALA A 151 -7.76 4.62 3.13
CA ALA A 151 -9.13 4.15 2.97
C ALA A 151 -9.70 3.55 4.25
N LEU A 152 -8.92 2.72 4.96
CA LEU A 152 -9.35 1.97 6.15
C LEU A 152 -8.29 2.03 7.25
N GLU A 153 -8.68 1.65 8.47
CA GLU A 153 -7.78 1.63 9.63
C GLU A 153 -7.90 0.31 10.38
N CYS A 154 -6.83 -0.15 11.03
CA CYS A 154 -6.86 -1.36 11.86
C CYS A 154 -5.94 -1.24 13.08
N GLY A 155 -6.09 -2.18 14.01
CA GLY A 155 -5.16 -2.40 15.11
C GLY A 155 -3.80 -2.94 14.65
N ASP A 156 -3.01 -3.39 15.62
CA ASP A 156 -1.64 -3.88 15.39
C ASP A 156 -1.58 -5.40 15.11
N ASP A 157 -2.60 -5.95 14.46
CA ASP A 157 -2.60 -7.34 14.04
C ASP A 157 -1.92 -7.53 12.69
N TYR A 158 -1.60 -8.79 12.36
CA TYR A 158 -1.16 -9.14 11.02
C TYR A 158 -2.35 -9.19 10.07
N VAL A 159 -2.42 -8.26 9.13
CA VAL A 159 -3.54 -8.15 8.17
C VAL A 159 -3.16 -8.66 6.79
N TYR A 160 -4.11 -9.27 6.08
CA TYR A 160 -3.96 -9.79 4.72
C TYR A 160 -5.31 -9.86 3.99
N GLY A 161 -5.30 -10.16 2.68
CA GLY A 161 -6.46 -10.06 1.79
C GLY A 161 -6.50 -8.71 1.07
N SER A 162 -7.32 -8.58 0.04
CA SER A 162 -7.45 -7.37 -0.79
C SER A 162 -6.11 -6.75 -1.20
N GLY A 163 -5.17 -7.57 -1.69
CA GLY A 163 -3.82 -7.15 -2.12
C GLY A 163 -2.71 -7.47 -1.12
N MET A 164 -2.99 -7.45 0.18
CA MET A 164 -2.04 -7.78 1.24
C MET A 164 -1.80 -9.28 1.38
N ASP A 165 -0.59 -9.71 1.76
CA ASP A 165 -0.24 -11.13 1.83
C ASP A 165 -0.09 -11.69 3.23
N LEU A 166 -0.37 -12.98 3.33
CA LEU A 166 0.10 -13.86 4.38
C LEU A 166 1.21 -14.75 3.79
N HIS A 167 2.50 -14.39 4.04
CA HIS A 167 3.67 -15.10 3.51
C HIS A 167 3.60 -15.37 1.99
N SER A 168 3.30 -14.35 1.21
CA SER A 168 3.13 -14.36 -0.25
C SER A 168 1.82 -15.01 -0.75
N HIS A 169 0.96 -15.49 0.13
CA HIS A 169 -0.35 -16.07 -0.21
C HIS A 169 -1.49 -15.08 0.07
N PHE A 170 -2.68 -15.37 -0.44
CA PHE A 170 -3.95 -14.73 -0.07
C PHE A 170 -4.13 -13.26 -0.46
N ARG A 171 -3.29 -12.68 -1.33
CA ARG A 171 -3.55 -11.34 -1.87
C ARG A 171 -4.85 -11.25 -2.67
N ASN A 172 -5.36 -12.38 -3.12
CA ASN A 172 -6.55 -12.53 -3.94
C ASN A 172 -7.84 -12.77 -3.15
N LEU A 173 -7.79 -12.79 -1.83
CA LEU A 173 -9.00 -12.93 -1.01
C LEU A 173 -9.83 -11.66 -1.05
N ASP A 174 -11.15 -11.84 -1.08
CA ASP A 174 -12.13 -10.80 -0.95
C ASP A 174 -12.26 -10.37 0.52
N GLY A 175 -12.04 -9.08 0.78
CA GLY A 175 -12.04 -8.52 2.13
C GLY A 175 -10.67 -8.53 2.80
N ILE A 176 -10.63 -8.05 4.04
CA ILE A 176 -9.42 -7.92 4.86
C ILE A 176 -9.58 -8.77 6.12
N PHE A 177 -8.57 -9.59 6.39
CA PHE A 177 -8.52 -10.52 7.52
C PHE A 177 -7.36 -10.18 8.44
N ALA A 178 -7.53 -10.49 9.73
CA ALA A 178 -6.52 -10.30 10.75
C ALA A 178 -6.22 -11.61 11.50
N ILE A 179 -4.97 -11.75 11.90
CA ILE A 179 -4.49 -12.79 12.82
C ILE A 179 -3.42 -12.20 13.74
N SER A 180 -3.19 -12.84 14.88
CA SER A 180 -2.08 -12.47 15.76
C SER A 180 -0.74 -12.68 15.05
N TYR A 181 0.29 -11.90 15.43
CA TYR A 181 1.65 -12.09 14.91
C TYR A 181 2.22 -13.47 15.22
N GLU A 182 1.83 -14.07 16.36
CA GLU A 182 2.23 -15.43 16.74
C GLU A 182 1.71 -16.47 15.73
N LEU A 183 0.42 -16.41 15.37
CA LEU A 183 -0.18 -17.27 14.34
C LEU A 183 0.42 -17.01 12.95
N ALA A 184 0.80 -15.78 12.66
CA ALA A 184 1.53 -15.43 11.45
C ALA A 184 2.97 -15.97 11.44
N GLY A 185 3.49 -16.51 12.53
CA GLY A 185 4.89 -16.98 12.64
C GLY A 185 5.90 -15.83 12.63
N ARG A 186 5.56 -14.72 13.28
CA ARG A 186 6.39 -13.50 13.35
C ARG A 186 6.55 -12.99 14.79
#